data_f67897799f5d5b36fb1c0de3926b4be2
#
_entry.id   f67897799f5d5b36fb1c0de3926b4be2
#
_cell.length_a   1.000
_cell.length_b   1.000
_cell.length_c   1.000
_cell.angle_alpha   90.00
_cell.angle_beta   90.00
_cell.angle_gamma   90.00
#
_symmetry.space_group_name_H-M   'P 1'
#
loop_
_entity.id
_entity.type
_entity.pdbx_description
1 polymer ?
#
loop_
_entity_poly.entity_id
_entity_poly.type
_entity_poly.pdbx_seq_one_letter_code
_entity_poly.pdbx_strand_id
1 'polypeptide(L)'
;FYEIFSLYPTMSNMQLGEDTTTMSMTLNPVNEAAFQKAVQSLETLNRAAVFHPTGTGKSCIAWKVVEAHPQTTFFWLVAGAQRLALRQAELTRYNGGTLPGNVRFCDCEKLAAATPEQWVRLGEQKPGCIVLDCYHELSAVCWAQSVQKLLRMCPQAKVLGLGVPNGAPVCAAAQELFADCIVSHMTVAEAMAAGTMPVPSAYAALLWPQEEELATLRARIKNLCMPKGDTSLRVQYEELSWSLRQVENLTVLLPRLLSDTSGHYLVLFESAAYQEKLGTELEQLLRTVDPAVRFYAADHACFADSAAVETFLSDTAPGPKVLLCVNAPGVQQPLEGLAGVILVRQSSLMSTFKQMLCRALVAAGSRSVPVFDLVAQFEGLGNGRTLQRDCTEAMTRAGSKTPGFRQERPMQQTYRLYGKLRREMEARWEVLCQAAADAAAKEGTLELPRSYTIHSGVPVGK
;
A
#
# COMPACT_ATOMS: atom_id res chain seq x y z
N PHE A 1 -20.93 -21.11 -16.58
CA PHE A 1 -19.77 -20.72 -17.42
C PHE A 1 -19.51 -19.22 -17.34
N TYR A 2 -20.59 -18.41 -17.37
CA TYR A 2 -20.50 -16.95 -17.21
C TYR A 2 -20.04 -16.50 -15.81
N GLU A 3 -20.07 -17.38 -14.80
CA GLU A 3 -19.75 -17.03 -13.41
C GLU A 3 -18.25 -16.90 -13.10
N ILE A 4 -17.39 -17.59 -13.84
CA ILE A 4 -15.92 -17.47 -13.64
C ILE A 4 -15.34 -16.30 -14.44
N PHE A 5 -15.85 -16.12 -15.66
CA PHE A 5 -15.55 -14.95 -16.48
C PHE A 5 -16.70 -13.96 -16.32
N SER A 6 -16.44 -12.88 -15.63
CA SER A 6 -17.42 -11.81 -15.40
C SER A 6 -17.74 -11.11 -16.71
N LEU A 7 -18.78 -11.56 -17.39
CA LEU A 7 -19.47 -10.76 -18.41
C LEU A 7 -20.56 -9.99 -17.66
N TYR A 8 -20.25 -8.82 -17.14
CA TYR A 8 -21.29 -7.88 -16.76
C TYR A 8 -21.99 -7.40 -18.03
N PRO A 9 -23.34 -7.28 -18.00
CA PRO A 9 -24.05 -6.64 -19.09
C PRO A 9 -23.47 -5.24 -19.29
N THR A 10 -23.19 -4.89 -20.52
CA THR A 10 -22.82 -3.54 -20.93
C THR A 10 -23.78 -2.54 -20.29
N MET A 11 -23.29 -1.63 -19.47
CA MET A 11 -24.04 -0.43 -19.11
C MET A 11 -24.25 0.37 -20.41
N SER A 12 -25.35 0.11 -21.09
CA SER A 12 -25.87 0.96 -22.13
C SER A 12 -26.53 2.15 -21.47
N ASN A 13 -26.09 3.34 -21.87
CA ASN A 13 -26.58 4.68 -21.60
C ASN A 13 -25.77 5.52 -20.58
N MET A 14 -24.54 5.84 -20.92
CA MET A 14 -24.02 7.18 -20.73
C MET A 14 -23.81 7.76 -22.13
N GLN A 15 -24.56 8.80 -22.48
CA GLN A 15 -24.30 9.63 -23.65
C GLN A 15 -22.97 10.36 -23.40
N LEU A 16 -21.89 9.79 -23.90
CA LEU A 16 -20.63 10.48 -24.08
C LEU A 16 -20.72 11.27 -25.37
N GLY A 17 -20.49 12.57 -25.27
CA GLY A 17 -20.43 13.46 -26.42
C GLY A 17 -19.46 12.92 -27.49
N GLU A 18 -19.86 13.10 -28.74
CA GLU A 18 -19.14 12.69 -29.94
C GLU A 18 -17.80 13.45 -30.05
N ASP A 19 -16.72 12.84 -29.57
CA ASP A 19 -15.36 13.06 -30.05
C ASP A 19 -14.60 11.74 -29.96
N THR A 20 -14.91 10.83 -30.91
CA THR A 20 -14.25 9.54 -31.08
C THR A 20 -12.94 9.70 -31.88
N THR A 21 -12.00 10.45 -31.38
CA THR A 21 -10.59 10.24 -31.71
C THR A 21 -10.09 9.11 -30.81
N THR A 22 -9.86 7.93 -31.38
CA THR A 22 -9.14 6.83 -30.76
C THR A 22 -7.77 7.34 -30.34
N MET A 23 -7.65 7.82 -29.10
CA MET A 23 -6.36 8.21 -28.53
C MET A 23 -5.57 6.93 -28.26
N SER A 24 -4.65 6.60 -29.18
CA SER A 24 -3.70 5.53 -28.90
C SER A 24 -2.92 5.91 -27.64
N MET A 25 -3.02 5.07 -26.61
CA MET A 25 -2.33 5.32 -25.34
C MET A 25 -0.83 5.33 -25.55
N THR A 26 -0.18 6.45 -25.20
CA THR A 26 1.28 6.58 -25.26
C THR A 26 1.88 6.24 -23.91
N LEU A 27 2.83 5.32 -23.88
CA LEU A 27 3.59 5.01 -22.68
C LEU A 27 4.64 6.10 -22.41
N ASN A 28 4.92 6.38 -21.14
CA ASN A 28 6.09 7.17 -20.79
C ASN A 28 7.38 6.37 -21.10
N PRO A 29 8.55 7.01 -21.23
CA PRO A 29 9.78 6.33 -21.66
C PRO A 29 10.18 5.12 -20.81
N VAL A 30 9.93 5.17 -19.50
CA VAL A 30 10.23 4.06 -18.58
C VAL A 30 9.32 2.87 -18.83
N ASN A 31 8.03 3.13 -18.99
CA ASN A 31 7.05 2.08 -19.30
C ASN A 31 7.22 1.53 -20.70
N GLU A 32 7.61 2.35 -21.65
CA GLU A 32 7.93 1.90 -23.02
C GLU A 32 9.12 0.94 -23.02
N ALA A 33 10.20 1.29 -22.31
CA ALA A 33 11.35 0.38 -22.15
C ALA A 33 10.97 -0.93 -21.44
N ALA A 34 10.09 -0.86 -20.44
CA ALA A 34 9.58 -2.04 -19.75
C ALA A 34 8.70 -2.91 -20.66
N PHE A 35 7.85 -2.30 -21.48
CA PHE A 35 7.04 -2.99 -22.49
C PHE A 35 7.90 -3.74 -23.51
N GLN A 36 8.89 -3.08 -24.10
CA GLN A 36 9.78 -3.71 -25.08
C GLN A 36 10.52 -4.93 -24.50
N LYS A 37 11.05 -4.80 -23.28
CA LYS A 37 11.69 -5.91 -22.58
C LYS A 37 10.69 -7.02 -22.24
N ALA A 38 9.44 -6.69 -21.88
CA ALA A 38 8.41 -7.67 -21.57
C ALA A 38 8.06 -8.49 -22.82
N VAL A 39 7.85 -7.85 -23.96
CA VAL A 39 7.60 -8.54 -25.25
C VAL A 39 8.76 -9.47 -25.59
N GLN A 40 9.99 -8.97 -25.56
CA GLN A 40 11.18 -9.78 -25.83
C GLN A 40 11.29 -11.00 -24.92
N SER A 41 11.07 -10.82 -23.61
CA SER A 41 11.14 -11.92 -22.64
C SER A 41 10.00 -12.94 -22.83
N LEU A 42 8.79 -12.47 -23.15
CA LEU A 42 7.67 -13.35 -23.49
C LEU A 42 7.92 -14.17 -24.77
N GLU A 43 8.66 -13.64 -25.73
CA GLU A 43 9.02 -14.35 -26.96
C GLU A 43 10.13 -15.38 -26.74
N THR A 44 11.12 -15.08 -25.92
CA THR A 44 12.30 -15.91 -25.72
C THR A 44 12.20 -16.89 -24.56
N LEU A 45 11.57 -16.47 -23.45
CA LEU A 45 11.50 -17.22 -22.19
C LEU A 45 10.08 -17.63 -21.80
N ASN A 46 9.06 -17.25 -22.59
CA ASN A 46 7.64 -17.42 -22.29
C ASN A 46 7.18 -16.78 -20.97
N ARG A 47 7.99 -15.98 -20.31
CA ARG A 47 7.72 -15.34 -19.03
C ARG A 47 8.31 -13.93 -19.01
N ALA A 48 7.57 -13.02 -18.37
CA ALA A 48 8.06 -11.68 -18.05
C ALA A 48 7.38 -11.17 -16.77
N ALA A 49 8.08 -10.38 -15.97
CA ALA A 49 7.48 -9.70 -14.82
C ALA A 49 7.92 -8.24 -14.74
N VAL A 50 6.96 -7.37 -14.39
CA VAL A 50 7.17 -5.94 -14.16
C VAL A 50 6.80 -5.63 -12.72
N PHE A 51 7.78 -5.17 -11.93
CA PHE A 51 7.63 -4.78 -10.53
C PHE A 51 7.77 -3.27 -10.40
N HIS A 52 6.67 -2.55 -10.49
CA HIS A 52 6.61 -1.10 -10.34
C HIS A 52 5.63 -0.70 -9.21
N PRO A 53 5.77 0.48 -8.59
CA PRO A 53 4.82 0.96 -7.61
C PRO A 53 3.39 1.06 -8.13
N THR A 54 2.42 1.10 -7.22
CA THR A 54 1.03 1.37 -7.59
C THR A 54 0.92 2.74 -8.27
N GLY A 55 0.14 2.81 -9.34
CA GLY A 55 -0.10 4.06 -10.06
C GLY A 55 0.93 4.46 -11.11
N THR A 56 1.99 3.69 -11.32
CA THR A 56 3.02 3.98 -12.34
C THR A 56 2.68 3.47 -13.76
N GLY A 57 1.49 2.93 -13.97
CA GLY A 57 1.03 2.50 -15.30
C GLY A 57 1.37 1.05 -15.68
N LYS A 58 1.53 0.13 -14.72
CA LYS A 58 1.76 -1.31 -15.02
C LYS A 58 0.68 -1.92 -15.91
N SER A 59 -0.59 -1.60 -15.65
CA SER A 59 -1.72 -2.04 -16.48
C SER A 59 -1.61 -1.54 -17.93
N CYS A 60 -1.06 -0.34 -18.12
CA CYS A 60 -0.80 0.21 -19.44
C CYS A 60 0.26 -0.61 -20.20
N ILE A 61 1.32 -1.06 -19.50
CA ILE A 61 2.34 -1.94 -20.09
C ILE A 61 1.69 -3.26 -20.55
N ALA A 62 0.89 -3.90 -19.67
CA ALA A 62 0.22 -5.15 -20.02
C ALA A 62 -0.82 -4.94 -21.14
N TRP A 63 -1.52 -3.80 -21.16
CA TRP A 63 -2.40 -3.44 -22.26
C TRP A 63 -1.67 -3.35 -23.58
N LYS A 64 -0.50 -2.70 -23.61
CA LYS A 64 0.32 -2.65 -24.84
C LYS A 64 0.79 -4.02 -25.31
N VAL A 65 1.01 -4.97 -24.38
CA VAL A 65 1.29 -6.37 -24.76
C VAL A 65 0.06 -7.01 -25.40
N VAL A 66 -1.14 -6.77 -24.88
CA VAL A 66 -2.41 -7.25 -25.48
C VAL A 66 -2.60 -6.65 -26.87
N GLU A 67 -2.43 -5.33 -27.03
CA GLU A 67 -2.56 -4.61 -28.29
C GLU A 67 -1.57 -5.11 -29.35
N ALA A 68 -0.34 -5.43 -28.94
CA ALA A 68 0.69 -5.97 -29.85
C ALA A 68 0.40 -7.41 -30.31
N HIS A 69 -0.50 -8.14 -29.65
CA HIS A 69 -0.81 -9.54 -29.93
C HIS A 69 -2.33 -9.78 -30.12
N PRO A 70 -2.98 -9.17 -31.12
CA PRO A 70 -4.44 -9.18 -31.27
C PRO A 70 -5.03 -10.58 -31.53
N GLN A 71 -4.21 -11.51 -32.03
CA GLN A 71 -4.62 -12.90 -32.30
C GLN A 71 -4.44 -13.83 -31.10
N THR A 72 -3.82 -13.34 -30.00
CA THR A 72 -3.55 -14.13 -28.80
C THR A 72 -4.71 -13.97 -27.82
N THR A 73 -5.24 -15.06 -27.31
CA THR A 73 -6.21 -15.03 -26.20
C THR A 73 -5.46 -14.82 -24.87
N PHE A 74 -5.86 -13.78 -24.14
CA PHE A 74 -5.30 -13.46 -22.84
C PHE A 74 -6.27 -13.85 -21.72
N PHE A 75 -5.76 -14.55 -20.72
CA PHE A 75 -6.45 -14.70 -19.43
C PHE A 75 -5.83 -13.68 -18.45
N TRP A 76 -6.64 -12.72 -18.02
CA TRP A 76 -6.21 -11.68 -17.09
C TRP A 76 -6.76 -11.97 -15.69
N LEU A 77 -5.90 -12.46 -14.80
CA LEU A 77 -6.23 -12.83 -13.43
C LEU A 77 -6.09 -11.63 -12.51
N VAL A 78 -7.13 -11.38 -11.74
CA VAL A 78 -7.20 -10.28 -10.78
C VAL A 78 -7.72 -10.78 -9.44
N ALA A 79 -7.18 -10.25 -8.34
CA ALA A 79 -7.62 -10.59 -7.00
C ALA A 79 -8.84 -9.75 -6.60
N GLY A 80 -10.03 -10.37 -6.56
CA GLY A 80 -11.26 -9.79 -6.07
C GLY A 80 -12.07 -9.00 -7.11
N ALA A 81 -13.39 -9.03 -6.94
CA ALA A 81 -14.35 -8.48 -7.88
C ALA A 81 -14.19 -6.96 -8.13
N GLN A 82 -13.85 -6.19 -7.09
CA GLN A 82 -13.66 -4.74 -7.20
C GLN A 82 -12.49 -4.37 -8.14
N ARG A 83 -11.34 -5.05 -7.99
CA ARG A 83 -10.19 -4.81 -8.87
C ARG A 83 -10.48 -5.27 -10.29
N LEU A 84 -11.21 -6.37 -10.42
CA LEU A 84 -11.64 -6.86 -11.71
C LEU A 84 -12.48 -5.82 -12.43
N ALA A 85 -13.49 -5.23 -11.79
CA ALA A 85 -14.32 -4.17 -12.35
C ALA A 85 -13.50 -2.94 -12.77
N LEU A 86 -12.57 -2.49 -11.91
CA LEU A 86 -11.65 -1.39 -12.24
C LEU A 86 -10.80 -1.70 -13.47
N ARG A 87 -10.26 -2.91 -13.55
CA ARG A 87 -9.41 -3.31 -14.67
C ARG A 87 -10.19 -3.42 -15.98
N GLN A 88 -11.42 -3.92 -15.91
CA GLN A 88 -12.35 -3.92 -17.06
C GLN A 88 -12.64 -2.49 -17.53
N ALA A 89 -12.97 -1.57 -16.62
CA ALA A 89 -13.23 -0.18 -16.95
C ALA A 89 -12.01 0.50 -17.59
N GLU A 90 -10.80 0.28 -17.05
CA GLU A 90 -9.57 0.81 -17.63
C GLU A 90 -9.31 0.29 -19.06
N LEU A 91 -9.41 -1.02 -19.28
CA LEU A 91 -9.21 -1.59 -20.60
C LEU A 91 -10.29 -1.17 -21.60
N THR A 92 -11.53 -1.06 -21.16
CA THR A 92 -12.61 -0.50 -21.97
C THR A 92 -12.27 0.92 -22.44
N ARG A 93 -11.82 1.77 -21.54
CA ARG A 93 -11.41 3.14 -21.87
C ARG A 93 -10.23 3.17 -22.84
N TYR A 94 -9.21 2.32 -22.61
CA TYR A 94 -8.04 2.25 -23.50
C TYR A 94 -8.37 1.69 -24.88
N ASN A 95 -9.39 0.85 -24.99
CA ASN A 95 -9.83 0.24 -26.27
C ASN A 95 -11.02 0.98 -26.91
N GLY A 96 -11.12 2.29 -26.69
CA GLY A 96 -12.15 3.09 -27.38
C GLY A 96 -13.58 2.79 -26.97
N GLY A 97 -13.83 2.47 -25.69
CA GLY A 97 -15.17 2.26 -25.14
C GLY A 97 -15.68 0.82 -25.15
N THR A 98 -14.90 -0.15 -25.65
CA THR A 98 -15.26 -1.57 -25.67
C THR A 98 -14.20 -2.45 -25.02
N LEU A 99 -14.62 -3.55 -24.39
CA LEU A 99 -13.64 -4.55 -23.92
C LEU A 99 -12.97 -5.26 -25.09
N PRO A 100 -11.66 -5.49 -25.04
CA PRO A 100 -10.94 -6.23 -26.06
C PRO A 100 -11.49 -7.66 -26.21
N GLY A 101 -11.82 -8.08 -27.43
CA GLY A 101 -12.41 -9.39 -27.70
C GLY A 101 -11.50 -10.58 -27.37
N ASN A 102 -10.20 -10.34 -27.31
CA ASN A 102 -9.19 -11.36 -27.03
C ASN A 102 -8.77 -11.43 -25.55
N VAL A 103 -9.37 -10.63 -24.64
CA VAL A 103 -9.13 -10.67 -23.19
C VAL A 103 -10.27 -11.34 -22.45
N ARG A 104 -9.94 -12.26 -21.56
CA ARG A 104 -10.86 -12.92 -20.63
C ARG A 104 -10.40 -12.63 -19.21
N PHE A 105 -11.22 -11.92 -18.46
CA PHE A 105 -10.94 -11.62 -17.06
C PHE A 105 -11.35 -12.78 -16.15
N CYS A 106 -10.48 -13.12 -15.21
CA CYS A 106 -10.71 -14.16 -14.23
C CYS A 106 -10.48 -13.61 -12.81
N ASP A 107 -11.50 -13.72 -11.97
CA ASP A 107 -11.37 -13.43 -10.54
C ASP A 107 -10.74 -14.62 -9.82
N CYS A 108 -9.64 -14.38 -9.11
CA CYS A 108 -8.91 -15.44 -8.40
C CYS A 108 -9.73 -16.08 -7.27
N GLU A 109 -10.67 -15.35 -6.66
CA GLU A 109 -11.56 -15.92 -5.65
C GLU A 109 -12.53 -16.92 -6.29
N LYS A 110 -13.13 -16.54 -7.41
CA LYS A 110 -13.98 -17.44 -8.21
C LYS A 110 -13.20 -18.64 -8.75
N LEU A 111 -11.96 -18.43 -9.16
CA LEU A 111 -11.08 -19.50 -9.62
C LEU A 111 -10.76 -20.49 -8.49
N ALA A 112 -10.56 -20.01 -7.27
CA ALA A 112 -10.33 -20.88 -6.10
C ALA A 112 -11.56 -21.73 -5.74
N ALA A 113 -12.75 -21.19 -5.96
CA ALA A 113 -14.03 -21.86 -5.71
C ALA A 113 -14.54 -22.69 -6.92
N ALA A 114 -13.79 -22.75 -8.03
CA ALA A 114 -14.24 -23.38 -9.27
C ALA A 114 -14.42 -24.90 -9.13
N THR A 115 -15.54 -25.42 -9.70
CA THR A 115 -15.84 -26.86 -9.74
C THR A 115 -14.92 -27.59 -10.73
N PRO A 116 -14.80 -28.94 -10.63
CA PRO A 116 -14.03 -29.73 -11.59
C PRO A 116 -14.43 -29.50 -13.04
N GLU A 117 -15.73 -29.38 -13.32
CA GLU A 117 -16.28 -29.14 -14.66
C GLU A 117 -15.88 -27.75 -15.18
N GLN A 118 -15.88 -26.75 -14.32
CA GLN A 118 -15.44 -25.39 -14.66
C GLN A 118 -13.94 -25.38 -15.00
N TRP A 119 -13.14 -26.13 -14.25
CA TRP A 119 -11.70 -26.29 -14.55
C TRP A 119 -11.46 -26.95 -15.91
N VAL A 120 -12.19 -28.02 -16.26
CA VAL A 120 -12.09 -28.66 -17.59
C VAL A 120 -12.37 -27.66 -18.70
N ARG A 121 -13.49 -26.91 -18.62
CA ARG A 121 -13.84 -25.88 -19.59
C ARG A 121 -12.83 -24.76 -19.71
N LEU A 122 -12.17 -24.41 -18.59
CA LEU A 122 -11.12 -23.41 -18.58
C LEU A 122 -9.88 -23.89 -19.36
N GLY A 123 -9.49 -25.14 -19.18
CA GLY A 123 -8.39 -25.77 -19.90
C GLY A 123 -8.64 -25.90 -21.41
N GLU A 124 -9.89 -26.08 -21.82
CA GLU A 124 -10.27 -26.13 -23.25
C GLU A 124 -10.05 -24.81 -23.99
N GLN A 125 -10.05 -23.67 -23.31
CA GLN A 125 -9.89 -22.35 -23.93
C GLN A 125 -8.45 -22.03 -24.36
N LYS A 126 -7.47 -22.79 -23.88
CA LYS A 126 -6.05 -22.72 -24.28
C LYS A 126 -5.53 -21.29 -24.48
N PRO A 127 -5.45 -20.47 -23.39
CA PRO A 127 -4.95 -19.11 -23.54
C PRO A 127 -3.53 -19.10 -24.09
N GLY A 128 -3.23 -18.16 -24.98
CA GLY A 128 -1.85 -17.95 -25.44
C GLY A 128 -1.00 -17.18 -24.42
N CYS A 129 -1.64 -16.38 -23.57
CA CYS A 129 -0.96 -15.65 -22.51
C CYS A 129 -1.83 -15.52 -21.24
N ILE A 130 -1.21 -15.63 -20.06
CA ILE A 130 -1.82 -15.43 -18.75
C ILE A 130 -1.19 -14.20 -18.12
N VAL A 131 -2.01 -13.17 -17.82
CA VAL A 131 -1.60 -11.98 -17.08
C VAL A 131 -1.95 -12.15 -15.61
N LEU A 132 -0.96 -12.11 -14.73
CA LEU A 132 -1.12 -12.17 -13.28
C LEU A 132 -1.04 -10.74 -12.72
N ASP A 133 -2.19 -10.09 -12.53
CA ASP A 133 -2.25 -8.72 -12.01
C ASP A 133 -2.21 -8.73 -10.48
N CYS A 134 -1.41 -7.85 -9.91
CA CYS A 134 -1.11 -7.83 -8.47
C CYS A 134 -0.52 -9.16 -7.97
N TYR A 135 0.41 -9.70 -8.71
CA TYR A 135 1.02 -11.01 -8.48
C TYR A 135 1.51 -11.25 -7.03
N HIS A 136 1.99 -10.21 -6.33
CA HIS A 136 2.37 -10.30 -4.92
C HIS A 136 1.21 -10.67 -3.98
N GLU A 137 -0.04 -10.45 -4.39
CA GLU A 137 -1.23 -10.86 -3.65
C GLU A 137 -1.74 -12.24 -4.10
N LEU A 138 -1.54 -12.59 -5.38
CA LEU A 138 -1.87 -13.90 -5.94
C LEU A 138 -1.01 -15.02 -5.32
N SER A 139 0.06 -14.66 -4.64
CA SER A 139 0.90 -15.56 -3.87
C SER A 139 0.34 -15.90 -2.49
N ALA A 140 -0.75 -15.26 -2.05
CA ALA A 140 -1.45 -15.67 -0.83
C ALA A 140 -1.85 -17.15 -0.95
N VAL A 141 -1.69 -17.90 0.14
CA VAL A 141 -1.77 -19.38 0.16
C VAL A 141 -3.05 -19.93 -0.50
N CYS A 142 -4.19 -19.24 -0.33
CA CYS A 142 -5.48 -19.63 -0.90
C CYS A 142 -5.53 -19.54 -2.44
N TRP A 143 -4.78 -18.60 -3.06
CA TRP A 143 -4.79 -18.40 -4.51
C TRP A 143 -3.62 -19.06 -5.23
N ALA A 144 -2.50 -19.23 -4.55
CA ALA A 144 -1.30 -19.81 -5.13
C ALA A 144 -1.56 -21.19 -5.74
N GLN A 145 -2.35 -22.04 -5.08
CA GLN A 145 -2.70 -23.37 -5.56
C GLN A 145 -3.53 -23.30 -6.85
N SER A 146 -4.51 -22.40 -6.91
CA SER A 146 -5.39 -22.25 -8.08
C SER A 146 -4.64 -21.67 -9.28
N VAL A 147 -3.77 -20.67 -9.05
CA VAL A 147 -2.89 -20.11 -10.08
C VAL A 147 -1.92 -21.19 -10.59
N GLN A 148 -1.26 -21.94 -9.71
CA GLN A 148 -0.38 -23.04 -10.09
C GLN A 148 -1.12 -24.14 -10.87
N LYS A 149 -2.35 -24.47 -10.47
CA LYS A 149 -3.18 -25.43 -11.20
C LYS A 149 -3.47 -24.92 -12.62
N LEU A 150 -3.86 -23.66 -12.77
CA LEU A 150 -4.09 -23.06 -14.09
C LEU A 150 -2.83 -23.11 -14.96
N LEU A 151 -1.68 -22.72 -14.41
CA LEU A 151 -0.41 -22.76 -15.15
C LEU A 151 -0.04 -24.18 -15.59
N ARG A 152 -0.28 -25.20 -14.78
CA ARG A 152 -0.06 -26.61 -15.16
C ARG A 152 -1.02 -27.08 -16.25
N MET A 153 -2.26 -26.59 -16.25
CA MET A 153 -3.26 -26.92 -17.28
C MET A 153 -2.96 -26.22 -18.62
N CYS A 154 -2.28 -25.09 -18.58
CA CYS A 154 -1.94 -24.29 -19.76
C CYS A 154 -0.40 -24.14 -19.92
N PRO A 155 0.35 -25.26 -20.07
CA PRO A 155 1.83 -25.24 -20.02
C PRO A 155 2.47 -24.48 -21.22
N GLN A 156 1.71 -24.27 -22.29
CA GLN A 156 2.17 -23.53 -23.47
C GLN A 156 1.86 -22.02 -23.38
N ALA A 157 1.06 -21.61 -22.41
CA ALA A 157 0.71 -20.20 -22.23
C ALA A 157 1.95 -19.41 -21.76
N LYS A 158 2.17 -18.27 -22.38
CA LYS A 158 3.11 -17.25 -21.88
C LYS A 158 2.57 -16.67 -20.57
N VAL A 159 3.43 -16.16 -19.69
CA VAL A 159 3.02 -15.60 -18.40
C VAL A 159 3.60 -14.21 -18.20
N LEU A 160 2.74 -13.21 -18.02
CA LEU A 160 3.10 -11.84 -17.68
C LEU A 160 2.69 -11.53 -16.23
N GLY A 161 3.66 -11.26 -15.36
CA GLY A 161 3.43 -10.86 -13.97
C GLY A 161 3.49 -9.34 -13.78
N LEU A 162 2.50 -8.78 -13.09
CA LEU A 162 2.49 -7.37 -12.68
C LEU A 162 2.51 -7.32 -11.15
N GLY A 163 3.55 -6.75 -10.57
CA GLY A 163 3.73 -6.70 -9.12
C GLY A 163 4.11 -5.32 -8.60
N VAL A 164 4.14 -5.18 -7.28
CA VAL A 164 4.74 -4.02 -6.61
C VAL A 164 6.04 -4.43 -5.94
N PRO A 165 7.07 -3.58 -5.93
CA PRO A 165 8.32 -3.84 -5.22
C PRO A 165 8.04 -3.74 -3.72
N ASN A 166 7.86 -4.88 -3.06
CA ASN A 166 7.77 -4.94 -1.61
C ASN A 166 9.18 -5.12 -1.05
N GLY A 167 9.50 -4.40 0.05
CA GLY A 167 10.76 -4.58 0.77
C GLY A 167 10.88 -5.94 1.50
N ALA A 168 9.85 -6.77 1.44
CA ALA A 168 9.90 -8.18 1.81
C ALA A 168 10.36 -9.02 0.60
N PRO A 169 11.06 -10.13 0.79
CA PRO A 169 11.35 -11.03 -0.30
C PRO A 169 10.03 -11.35 -1.03
N VAL A 170 10.03 -11.11 -2.34
CA VAL A 170 8.99 -11.62 -3.23
C VAL A 170 8.76 -13.05 -2.78
N CYS A 171 7.53 -13.47 -2.51
CA CYS A 171 7.31 -14.79 -1.93
C CYS A 171 8.03 -15.85 -2.78
N ALA A 172 8.48 -16.93 -2.15
CA ALA A 172 9.29 -17.96 -2.83
C ALA A 172 8.65 -18.43 -4.13
N ALA A 173 7.31 -18.57 -4.17
CA ALA A 173 6.56 -18.94 -5.38
C ALA A 173 6.69 -17.92 -6.52
N ALA A 174 6.85 -16.64 -6.18
CA ALA A 174 7.04 -15.57 -7.15
C ALA A 174 8.46 -15.57 -7.70
N GLN A 175 9.44 -15.75 -6.83
CA GLN A 175 10.82 -15.93 -7.26
C GLN A 175 10.98 -17.17 -8.13
N GLU A 176 10.36 -18.28 -7.77
CA GLU A 176 10.40 -19.50 -8.56
C GLU A 176 9.78 -19.32 -9.95
N LEU A 177 8.66 -18.57 -10.05
CA LEU A 177 8.00 -18.34 -11.34
C LEU A 177 8.71 -17.33 -12.24
N PHE A 178 9.35 -16.29 -11.70
CA PHE A 178 9.87 -15.15 -12.46
C PHE A 178 11.34 -14.77 -12.18
N ALA A 179 12.12 -15.57 -11.42
CA ALA A 179 13.44 -15.19 -10.92
C ALA A 179 14.34 -14.54 -12.00
N ASP A 180 14.41 -15.16 -13.17
CA ASP A 180 15.25 -14.70 -14.27
C ASP A 180 14.49 -13.88 -15.34
N CYS A 181 13.21 -13.63 -15.10
CA CYS A 181 12.30 -12.98 -16.04
C CYS A 181 11.74 -11.65 -15.52
N ILE A 182 12.33 -11.07 -14.48
CA ILE A 182 11.98 -9.72 -14.00
C ILE A 182 12.63 -8.71 -14.95
N VAL A 183 11.86 -8.28 -15.94
CA VAL A 183 12.36 -7.42 -17.04
C VAL A 183 12.43 -5.95 -16.65
N SER A 184 11.67 -5.54 -15.63
CA SER A 184 11.67 -4.19 -15.10
C SER A 184 11.31 -4.16 -13.63
N HIS A 185 12.13 -3.47 -12.86
CA HIS A 185 11.93 -3.25 -11.43
C HIS A 185 12.16 -1.77 -11.14
N MET A 186 11.22 -1.15 -10.39
CA MET A 186 11.30 0.25 -10.01
C MET A 186 10.76 0.45 -8.60
N THR A 187 11.52 1.04 -7.72
CA THR A 187 11.10 1.43 -6.37
C THR A 187 10.23 2.71 -6.41
N VAL A 188 9.55 3.03 -5.31
CA VAL A 188 8.80 4.30 -5.18
C VAL A 188 9.72 5.51 -5.38
N ALA A 189 10.93 5.46 -4.82
CA ALA A 189 11.91 6.50 -4.96
C ALA A 189 12.39 6.69 -6.40
N GLU A 190 12.63 5.60 -7.12
CA GLU A 190 12.98 5.64 -8.54
C GLU A 190 11.83 6.12 -9.41
N ALA A 191 10.58 5.78 -9.07
CA ALA A 191 9.40 6.29 -9.76
C ALA A 191 9.27 7.82 -9.61
N MET A 192 9.54 8.34 -8.41
CA MET A 192 9.58 9.79 -8.16
C MET A 192 10.74 10.45 -8.92
N ALA A 193 11.94 9.85 -8.91
CA ALA A 193 13.09 10.37 -9.64
C ALA A 193 12.91 10.36 -11.16
N ALA A 194 12.17 9.38 -11.69
CA ALA A 194 11.84 9.27 -13.11
C ALA A 194 10.63 10.14 -13.52
N GLY A 195 9.99 10.85 -12.58
CA GLY A 195 8.79 11.66 -12.85
C GLY A 195 7.53 10.86 -13.20
N THR A 196 7.54 9.53 -12.98
CA THR A 196 6.36 8.68 -13.19
C THR A 196 5.40 8.70 -12.00
N MET A 197 5.84 9.28 -10.89
CA MET A 197 5.07 9.53 -9.68
C MET A 197 5.41 10.91 -9.13
N PRO A 198 4.43 11.71 -8.69
CA PRO A 198 4.71 13.02 -8.09
C PRO A 198 5.48 12.87 -6.77
N VAL A 199 6.34 13.85 -6.49
CA VAL A 199 7.05 13.96 -5.21
C VAL A 199 6.19 14.80 -4.26
N PRO A 200 5.98 14.38 -3.00
CA PRO A 200 5.30 15.22 -2.02
C PRO A 200 6.00 16.57 -1.85
N SER A 201 5.24 17.66 -1.74
CA SER A 201 5.83 18.99 -1.45
C SER A 201 6.42 19.05 -0.04
N ALA A 202 5.75 18.39 0.91
CA ALA A 202 6.21 18.19 2.27
C ALA A 202 5.69 16.86 2.82
N TYR A 203 6.41 16.29 3.77
CA TYR A 203 6.00 15.08 4.49
C TYR A 203 6.19 15.27 5.99
N ALA A 204 5.14 15.03 6.76
CA ALA A 204 5.17 15.08 8.22
C ALA A 204 4.55 13.80 8.81
N ALA A 205 5.27 13.13 9.70
CA ALA A 205 4.74 11.98 10.44
C ALA A 205 4.48 12.35 11.90
N LEU A 206 3.33 11.91 12.41
CA LEU A 206 2.86 12.15 13.76
C LEU A 206 2.31 10.87 14.37
N LEU A 207 2.59 10.64 15.65
CA LEU A 207 1.95 9.56 16.41
C LEU A 207 0.52 9.98 16.78
N TRP A 208 -0.48 9.17 16.35
CA TRP A 208 -1.87 9.43 16.66
C TRP A 208 -2.71 8.14 16.49
N PRO A 209 -3.59 7.80 17.47
CA PRO A 209 -3.71 8.40 18.81
C PRO A 209 -2.53 8.01 19.73
N GLN A 210 -2.07 8.95 20.54
CA GLN A 210 -0.84 8.82 21.34
C GLN A 210 -1.03 7.88 22.54
N GLU A 211 -2.21 7.89 23.17
CA GLU A 211 -2.47 7.17 24.41
C GLU A 211 -2.39 5.66 24.24
N GLU A 212 -2.87 5.13 23.13
CA GLU A 212 -2.86 3.68 22.85
C GLU A 212 -1.44 3.13 22.79
N GLU A 213 -0.55 3.83 22.08
CA GLU A 213 0.85 3.40 21.95
C GLU A 213 1.61 3.51 23.28
N LEU A 214 1.37 4.58 24.03
CA LEU A 214 1.94 4.74 25.38
C LEU A 214 1.46 3.66 26.34
N ALA A 215 0.18 3.29 26.29
CA ALA A 215 -0.37 2.20 27.10
C ALA A 215 0.26 0.85 26.74
N THR A 216 0.38 0.57 25.44
CA THR A 216 1.04 -0.63 24.92
C THR A 216 2.49 -0.71 25.36
N LEU A 217 3.24 0.38 25.24
CA LEU A 217 4.64 0.46 25.64
C LEU A 217 4.82 0.25 27.13
N ARG A 218 3.95 0.87 27.95
CA ARG A 218 3.92 0.69 29.39
C ARG A 218 3.66 -0.76 29.80
N ALA A 219 2.73 -1.44 29.13
CA ALA A 219 2.43 -2.85 29.36
C ALA A 219 3.64 -3.73 29.01
N ARG A 220 4.32 -3.47 27.88
CA ARG A 220 5.54 -4.18 27.48
C ARG A 220 6.65 -4.03 28.54
N ILE A 221 6.91 -2.81 29.01
CA ILE A 221 7.93 -2.55 30.04
C ILE A 221 7.62 -3.31 31.33
N LYS A 222 6.31 -3.32 31.74
CA LYS A 222 5.89 -4.06 32.93
C LYS A 222 6.13 -5.57 32.81
N ASN A 223 6.01 -6.12 31.61
CA ASN A 223 6.19 -7.56 31.34
C ASN A 223 7.67 -7.97 31.23
N LEU A 224 8.62 -7.02 31.15
CA LEU A 224 10.04 -7.32 31.02
C LEU A 224 10.73 -7.78 32.30
N CYS A 225 10.01 -8.05 33.39
CA CYS A 225 10.55 -8.63 34.63
C CYS A 225 11.88 -7.97 35.07
N MET A 226 11.81 -6.74 35.58
CA MET A 226 13.00 -5.96 35.96
C MET A 226 13.65 -6.49 37.23
N PRO A 227 15.00 -6.46 37.36
CA PRO A 227 15.67 -6.67 38.61
C PRO A 227 15.12 -5.75 39.70
N LYS A 228 15.07 -6.24 40.95
CA LYS A 228 14.54 -5.46 42.08
C LYS A 228 15.35 -4.16 42.23
N GLY A 229 14.64 -3.03 42.13
CA GLY A 229 15.23 -1.68 42.25
C GLY A 229 15.71 -1.05 40.93
N ASP A 230 15.68 -1.75 39.81
CA ASP A 230 15.98 -1.17 38.50
C ASP A 230 14.76 -0.38 37.99
N THR A 231 14.91 0.94 37.88
CA THR A 231 13.89 1.86 37.39
C THR A 231 14.23 2.49 36.05
N SER A 232 15.32 2.07 35.41
CA SER A 232 15.86 2.75 34.21
C SER A 232 14.88 2.81 33.04
N LEU A 233 14.18 1.72 32.70
CA LEU A 233 13.17 1.73 31.64
C LEU A 233 11.96 2.60 32.00
N ARG A 234 11.59 2.64 33.27
CA ARG A 234 10.51 3.50 33.74
C ARG A 234 10.88 4.98 33.59
N VAL A 235 12.08 5.37 33.98
CA VAL A 235 12.58 6.75 33.80
C VAL A 235 12.59 7.13 32.32
N GLN A 236 13.11 6.27 31.46
CA GLN A 236 13.12 6.53 30.00
C GLN A 236 11.69 6.62 29.42
N TYR A 237 10.75 5.82 29.89
CA TYR A 237 9.36 5.93 29.52
C TYR A 237 8.73 7.25 29.95
N GLU A 238 9.02 7.71 31.18
CA GLU A 238 8.54 8.99 31.69
C GLU A 238 9.12 10.17 30.87
N GLU A 239 10.42 10.12 30.53
CA GLU A 239 11.06 11.08 29.63
C GLU A 239 10.38 11.11 28.25
N LEU A 240 10.12 9.93 27.67
CA LEU A 240 9.44 9.80 26.41
C LEU A 240 8.02 10.38 26.47
N SER A 241 7.25 10.02 27.49
CA SER A 241 5.89 10.51 27.71
C SER A 241 5.85 12.03 27.90
N TRP A 242 6.81 12.57 28.62
CA TRP A 242 6.94 14.01 28.78
C TRP A 242 7.29 14.71 27.47
N SER A 243 8.26 14.19 26.73
CA SER A 243 8.65 14.71 25.41
C SER A 243 7.47 14.69 24.43
N LEU A 244 6.67 13.63 24.45
CA LEU A 244 5.50 13.51 23.59
C LEU A 244 4.44 14.59 23.87
N ARG A 245 4.25 14.98 25.15
CA ARG A 245 3.34 16.07 25.54
C ARG A 245 3.83 17.46 25.13
N GLN A 246 5.15 17.61 24.88
CA GLN A 246 5.73 18.87 24.41
C GLN A 246 5.69 19.00 22.86
N VAL A 247 5.42 17.91 22.16
CA VAL A 247 5.25 17.98 20.70
C VAL A 247 4.00 18.78 20.39
N GLU A 248 4.08 19.64 19.38
CA GLU A 248 2.89 20.28 18.83
C GLU A 248 1.85 19.20 18.53
N ASN A 249 0.71 19.29 19.18
CA ASN A 249 -0.34 18.33 18.97
C ASN A 249 -0.98 18.52 17.57
N LEU A 250 -1.80 17.57 17.17
CA LEU A 250 -2.42 17.58 15.86
C LEU A 250 -3.27 18.84 15.62
N THR A 251 -3.88 19.41 16.67
CA THR A 251 -4.68 20.66 16.60
C THR A 251 -3.85 21.87 16.22
N VAL A 252 -2.56 21.90 16.56
CA VAL A 252 -1.63 22.97 16.17
C VAL A 252 -1.08 22.75 14.75
N LEU A 253 -0.88 21.49 14.38
CA LEU A 253 -0.29 21.14 13.09
C LEU A 253 -1.31 21.12 11.95
N LEU A 254 -2.56 20.72 12.21
CA LEU A 254 -3.62 20.68 11.23
C LEU A 254 -3.92 22.04 10.55
N PRO A 255 -3.89 23.19 11.23
CA PRO A 255 -4.04 24.50 10.56
C PRO A 255 -2.98 24.76 9.48
N ARG A 256 -1.75 24.24 9.67
CA ARG A 256 -0.71 24.32 8.63
C ARG A 256 -1.01 23.42 7.44
N LEU A 257 -1.71 22.31 7.69
CA LEU A 257 -2.21 21.37 6.70
C LEU A 257 -3.34 21.95 5.87
N LEU A 258 -4.34 22.46 6.60
CA LEU A 258 -5.52 23.09 6.04
C LEU A 258 -5.26 24.57 5.71
N SER A 259 -4.01 24.93 5.38
CA SER A 259 -3.61 26.30 5.05
C SER A 259 -4.35 26.86 3.86
N ASP A 260 -4.80 26.01 2.93
CA ASP A 260 -5.77 26.38 1.92
C ASP A 260 -7.19 26.16 2.47
N THR A 261 -7.78 27.20 3.01
CA THR A 261 -9.13 27.17 3.62
C THR A 261 -10.26 26.88 2.62
N SER A 262 -9.97 26.86 1.33
CA SER A 262 -10.90 26.42 0.27
C SER A 262 -10.52 25.08 -0.35
N GLY A 263 -9.41 24.47 0.10
CA GLY A 263 -8.80 23.31 -0.50
C GLY A 263 -9.59 22.01 -0.29
N HIS A 264 -9.35 21.08 -1.20
CA HIS A 264 -9.84 19.71 -1.11
C HIS A 264 -8.76 18.82 -0.51
N TYR A 265 -9.10 18.05 0.53
CA TYR A 265 -8.17 17.17 1.25
C TYR A 265 -8.64 15.73 1.19
N LEU A 266 -7.70 14.82 0.98
CA LEU A 266 -7.96 13.39 1.01
C LEU A 266 -7.48 12.81 2.34
N VAL A 267 -8.35 12.13 3.07
CA VAL A 267 -7.99 11.30 4.23
C VAL A 267 -8.08 9.84 3.84
N LEU A 268 -6.96 9.15 3.90
CA LEU A 268 -6.86 7.76 3.51
C LEU A 268 -6.61 6.88 4.74
N PHE A 269 -7.61 6.08 5.12
CA PHE A 269 -7.49 5.09 6.19
C PHE A 269 -6.91 3.77 5.68
N GLU A 270 -6.11 3.10 6.49
CA GLU A 270 -5.53 1.80 6.16
C GLU A 270 -6.59 0.73 5.90
N SER A 271 -7.67 0.72 6.69
CA SER A 271 -8.78 -0.24 6.59
C SER A 271 -10.12 0.38 7.01
N ALA A 272 -11.23 -0.27 6.61
CA ALA A 272 -12.58 0.12 7.02
C ALA A 272 -12.75 0.09 8.56
N ALA A 273 -12.25 -0.95 9.20
CA ALA A 273 -12.30 -1.07 10.66
C ALA A 273 -11.54 0.08 11.36
N TYR A 274 -10.45 0.54 10.75
CA TYR A 274 -9.68 1.65 11.31
C TYR A 274 -10.36 3.00 11.04
N GLN A 275 -11.04 3.16 9.92
CA GLN A 275 -11.91 4.33 9.66
C GLN A 275 -13.08 4.38 10.63
N GLU A 276 -13.76 3.26 10.89
CA GLU A 276 -14.85 3.16 11.86
C GLU A 276 -14.39 3.55 13.27
N LYS A 277 -13.20 3.09 13.67
CA LYS A 277 -12.62 3.38 14.98
C LYS A 277 -12.23 4.85 15.17
N LEU A 278 -11.61 5.48 14.18
CA LEU A 278 -10.97 6.79 14.34
C LEU A 278 -11.59 7.91 13.50
N GLY A 279 -12.48 7.59 12.56
CA GLY A 279 -13.04 8.58 11.64
C GLY A 279 -13.78 9.70 12.38
N THR A 280 -14.66 9.35 13.31
CA THR A 280 -15.42 10.33 14.11
C THR A 280 -14.51 11.23 14.95
N GLU A 281 -13.48 10.67 15.57
CA GLU A 281 -12.51 11.43 16.37
C GLU A 281 -11.71 12.40 15.49
N LEU A 282 -11.29 11.95 14.30
CA LEU A 282 -10.59 12.81 13.34
C LEU A 282 -11.50 13.93 12.81
N GLU A 283 -12.77 13.63 12.52
CA GLU A 283 -13.74 14.65 12.12
C GLU A 283 -13.94 15.71 13.19
N GLN A 284 -14.11 15.30 14.45
CA GLN A 284 -14.25 16.24 15.58
C GLN A 284 -13.00 17.11 15.72
N LEU A 285 -11.82 16.52 15.59
CA LEU A 285 -10.55 17.23 15.65
C LEU A 285 -10.44 18.26 14.52
N LEU A 286 -10.77 17.89 13.29
CA LEU A 286 -10.74 18.79 12.13
C LEU A 286 -11.76 19.93 12.29
N ARG A 287 -12.95 19.68 12.85
CA ARG A 287 -13.94 20.72 13.17
C ARG A 287 -13.48 21.69 14.27
N THR A 288 -12.63 21.23 15.19
CA THR A 288 -12.01 22.10 16.19
C THR A 288 -11.03 23.07 15.55
N VAL A 289 -10.36 22.66 14.46
CA VAL A 289 -9.41 23.50 13.72
C VAL A 289 -10.12 24.48 12.81
N ASP A 290 -11.12 24.02 12.06
CA ASP A 290 -11.97 24.86 11.22
C ASP A 290 -13.44 24.38 11.29
N PRO A 291 -14.34 25.13 11.93
CA PRO A 291 -15.76 24.76 12.01
C PRO A 291 -16.48 24.70 10.66
N ALA A 292 -15.94 25.36 9.61
CA ALA A 292 -16.51 25.33 8.27
C ALA A 292 -16.13 24.09 7.46
N VAL A 293 -15.32 23.17 8.02
CA VAL A 293 -14.90 21.93 7.33
C VAL A 293 -16.10 21.06 7.00
N ARG A 294 -16.09 20.55 5.76
CA ARG A 294 -17.12 19.63 5.24
C ARG A 294 -16.53 18.27 4.99
N PHE A 295 -17.30 17.23 5.32
CA PHE A 295 -16.87 15.84 5.19
C PHE A 295 -17.71 15.10 4.16
N TYR A 296 -17.02 14.29 3.38
CA TYR A 296 -17.54 13.40 2.37
C TYR A 296 -16.96 12.02 2.65
N ALA A 297 -17.76 10.98 2.62
CA ALA A 297 -17.31 9.60 2.80
C ALA A 297 -17.53 8.85 1.49
N ALA A 298 -16.46 8.37 0.88
CA ALA A 298 -16.55 7.54 -0.32
C ALA A 298 -16.78 6.08 0.06
N ASP A 299 -17.70 5.43 -0.66
CA ASP A 299 -17.90 3.99 -0.55
C ASP A 299 -16.64 3.26 -1.06
N HIS A 300 -16.23 2.24 -0.29
CA HIS A 300 -15.04 1.45 -0.61
C HIS A 300 -15.22 0.60 -1.88
N ALA A 301 -16.46 0.22 -2.19
CA ALA A 301 -16.76 -0.64 -3.33
C ALA A 301 -16.77 0.12 -4.66
N CYS A 302 -17.16 1.39 -4.66
CA CYS A 302 -17.44 2.17 -5.88
C CYS A 302 -16.81 3.57 -5.80
N PHE A 303 -15.53 3.69 -5.45
CA PHE A 303 -14.87 4.99 -5.28
C PHE A 303 -14.97 5.88 -6.52
N ALA A 304 -14.79 5.33 -7.70
CA ALA A 304 -14.81 6.08 -8.97
C ALA A 304 -16.19 6.63 -9.34
N ASP A 305 -17.24 5.88 -8.97
CA ASP A 305 -18.65 6.19 -9.32
C ASP A 305 -19.41 6.72 -8.09
N SER A 306 -18.68 7.11 -7.04
CA SER A 306 -19.30 7.58 -5.81
C SER A 306 -19.85 8.99 -5.99
N ALA A 307 -21.16 9.15 -5.78
CA ALA A 307 -21.81 10.45 -5.72
C ALA A 307 -21.15 11.40 -4.67
N ALA A 308 -20.55 10.82 -3.63
CA ALA A 308 -19.80 11.56 -2.64
C ALA A 308 -18.52 12.17 -3.22
N VAL A 309 -17.82 11.48 -4.13
CA VAL A 309 -16.63 12.01 -4.81
C VAL A 309 -17.02 13.15 -5.76
N GLU A 310 -18.09 12.98 -6.54
CA GLU A 310 -18.61 14.03 -7.43
C GLU A 310 -19.03 15.26 -6.63
N THR A 311 -19.77 15.07 -5.53
CA THR A 311 -20.19 16.18 -4.66
C THR A 311 -18.99 16.85 -4.01
N PHE A 312 -17.99 16.08 -3.56
CA PHE A 312 -16.75 16.60 -3.02
C PHE A 312 -16.00 17.47 -4.03
N LEU A 313 -15.84 17.01 -5.27
CA LEU A 313 -15.12 17.75 -6.32
C LEU A 313 -15.87 18.98 -6.79
N SER A 314 -17.20 18.97 -6.80
CA SER A 314 -18.04 20.08 -7.25
C SER A 314 -18.35 21.11 -6.16
N ASP A 315 -17.99 20.83 -4.89
CA ASP A 315 -18.25 21.78 -3.80
C ASP A 315 -17.34 23.00 -3.86
N THR A 316 -17.93 24.14 -4.19
CA THR A 316 -17.26 25.44 -4.25
C THR A 316 -17.53 26.32 -3.01
N ALA A 317 -18.25 25.81 -2.01
CA ALA A 317 -18.55 26.57 -0.81
C ALA A 317 -17.27 26.93 -0.01
N PRO A 318 -17.29 27.99 0.80
CA PRO A 318 -16.14 28.33 1.64
C PRO A 318 -15.88 27.25 2.69
N GLY A 319 -14.63 27.11 3.09
CA GLY A 319 -14.15 26.12 4.06
C GLY A 319 -13.49 24.91 3.40
N PRO A 320 -12.64 24.18 4.18
CA PRO A 320 -11.97 22.98 3.70
C PRO A 320 -12.96 21.85 3.41
N LYS A 321 -12.70 21.08 2.37
CA LYS A 321 -13.47 19.88 2.00
C LYS A 321 -12.57 18.67 2.25
N VAL A 322 -13.10 17.69 2.95
CA VAL A 322 -12.35 16.50 3.37
C VAL A 322 -13.06 15.24 2.89
N LEU A 323 -12.43 14.50 2.01
CA LEU A 323 -12.91 13.21 1.54
C LEU A 323 -12.28 12.10 2.40
N LEU A 324 -13.13 11.35 3.12
CA LEU A 324 -12.73 10.19 3.91
C LEU A 324 -12.89 8.94 3.08
N CYS A 325 -11.82 8.15 2.97
CA CYS A 325 -11.89 6.87 2.26
C CYS A 325 -10.88 5.85 2.82
N VAL A 326 -11.09 4.59 2.48
CA VAL A 326 -10.17 3.51 2.83
C VAL A 326 -9.12 3.35 1.74
N ASN A 327 -7.97 2.78 2.08
CA ASN A 327 -6.89 2.40 1.18
C ASN A 327 -7.31 1.30 0.17
N ALA A 328 -8.40 1.56 -0.55
CA ALA A 328 -8.98 0.64 -1.53
C ALA A 328 -8.32 0.78 -2.92
N PRO A 329 -8.39 -0.25 -3.76
CA PRO A 329 -7.85 -0.19 -5.12
C PRO A 329 -8.40 0.97 -5.97
N GLY A 330 -9.66 1.37 -5.75
CA GLY A 330 -10.32 2.46 -6.48
C GLY A 330 -9.71 3.85 -6.26
N VAL A 331 -9.01 4.05 -5.15
CA VAL A 331 -8.30 5.32 -4.83
C VAL A 331 -7.03 5.50 -5.68
N GLN A 332 -7.06 5.10 -6.93
CA GLN A 332 -5.96 5.28 -7.89
C GLN A 332 -6.31 6.29 -8.98
N GLN A 333 -7.49 6.91 -8.89
CA GLN A 333 -7.90 7.90 -9.87
C GLN A 333 -7.50 9.30 -9.42
N PRO A 334 -7.05 10.16 -10.34
CA PRO A 334 -6.78 11.54 -10.04
C PRO A 334 -8.04 12.27 -9.55
N LEU A 335 -7.91 13.00 -8.45
CA LEU A 335 -8.88 13.94 -7.93
C LEU A 335 -8.35 15.32 -8.18
N GLU A 336 -8.99 16.06 -9.06
CA GLU A 336 -8.53 17.39 -9.41
C GLU A 336 -8.63 18.34 -8.21
N GLY A 337 -7.64 19.21 -8.05
CA GLY A 337 -7.68 20.26 -7.04
C GLY A 337 -7.27 19.86 -5.61
N LEU A 338 -6.74 18.64 -5.37
CA LEU A 338 -6.26 18.29 -4.03
C LEU A 338 -5.19 19.29 -3.54
N ALA A 339 -5.40 19.77 -2.30
CA ALA A 339 -4.50 20.65 -1.57
C ALA A 339 -3.58 19.89 -0.57
N GLY A 340 -3.96 18.69 -0.18
CA GLY A 340 -3.18 17.87 0.74
C GLY A 340 -3.77 16.48 0.98
N VAL A 341 -2.96 15.61 1.60
CA VAL A 341 -3.35 14.23 1.92
C VAL A 341 -3.00 13.91 3.36
N ILE A 342 -3.91 13.23 4.05
CA ILE A 342 -3.74 12.70 5.39
C ILE A 342 -3.81 11.17 5.31
N LEU A 343 -2.74 10.49 5.70
CA LEU A 343 -2.70 9.03 5.83
C LEU A 343 -2.98 8.67 7.28
N VAL A 344 -3.93 7.77 7.52
CA VAL A 344 -4.27 7.27 8.87
C VAL A 344 -4.03 5.77 8.91
N ARG A 345 -2.97 5.36 9.59
CA ARG A 345 -2.53 3.96 9.57
C ARG A 345 -2.10 3.43 10.94
N GLN A 346 -2.44 2.18 11.18
CA GLN A 346 -2.01 1.43 12.35
C GLN A 346 -0.66 0.75 12.13
N SER A 347 -0.44 0.23 10.92
CA SER A 347 0.73 -0.58 10.60
C SER A 347 2.01 0.26 10.46
N SER A 348 3.09 -0.25 11.04
CA SER A 348 4.46 0.23 10.81
C SER A 348 5.09 -0.38 9.55
N LEU A 349 4.41 -1.31 8.87
CA LEU A 349 4.93 -1.99 7.69
C LEU A 349 5.20 -1.01 6.55
N MET A 350 6.43 -1.03 6.06
CA MET A 350 6.86 -0.17 4.96
C MET A 350 6.05 -0.43 3.68
N SER A 351 5.60 -1.66 3.45
CA SER A 351 4.77 -2.01 2.29
C SER A 351 3.41 -1.33 2.34
N THR A 352 2.71 -1.36 3.48
CA THR A 352 1.43 -0.69 3.68
C THR A 352 1.56 0.82 3.50
N PHE A 353 2.57 1.41 4.15
CA PHE A 353 2.87 2.84 4.01
C PHE A 353 3.09 3.23 2.54
N LYS A 354 3.96 2.49 1.81
CA LYS A 354 4.24 2.76 0.40
C LYS A 354 2.98 2.64 -0.47
N GLN A 355 2.13 1.64 -0.22
CA GLN A 355 0.87 1.49 -0.96
C GLN A 355 -0.08 2.67 -0.72
N MET A 356 -0.30 3.05 0.53
CA MET A 356 -1.14 4.21 0.88
C MET A 356 -0.60 5.49 0.26
N LEU A 357 0.70 5.75 0.41
CA LEU A 357 1.36 6.91 -0.16
C LEU A 357 1.22 6.95 -1.69
N CYS A 358 1.48 5.84 -2.37
CA CYS A 358 1.36 5.78 -3.83
C CYS A 358 -0.08 6.09 -4.29
N ARG A 359 -1.09 5.51 -3.63
CA ARG A 359 -2.50 5.80 -3.95
C ARG A 359 -2.85 7.25 -3.72
N ALA A 360 -2.42 7.80 -2.59
CA ALA A 360 -2.62 9.20 -2.26
C ALA A 360 -1.99 10.16 -3.28
N LEU A 361 -0.76 9.86 -3.71
CA LEU A 361 -0.05 10.67 -4.71
C LEU A 361 -0.68 10.54 -6.11
N VAL A 362 -1.15 9.36 -6.47
CA VAL A 362 -1.90 9.16 -7.72
C VAL A 362 -3.22 9.93 -7.68
N ALA A 363 -3.93 9.91 -6.54
CA ALA A 363 -5.14 10.73 -6.36
C ALA A 363 -4.85 12.23 -6.49
N ALA A 364 -3.67 12.71 -6.07
CA ALA A 364 -3.26 14.10 -6.27
C ALA A 364 -2.91 14.44 -7.74
N GLY A 365 -2.86 13.46 -8.63
CA GLY A 365 -2.54 13.64 -10.04
C GLY A 365 -1.09 14.06 -10.26
N SER A 366 -0.87 15.11 -11.05
CA SER A 366 0.47 15.66 -11.32
C SER A 366 0.93 16.68 -10.27
N ARG A 367 0.09 17.02 -9.29
CA ARG A 367 0.40 18.04 -8.29
C ARG A 367 1.28 17.50 -7.18
N SER A 368 2.24 18.29 -6.77
CA SER A 368 3.01 18.06 -5.56
C SER A 368 2.23 18.58 -4.36
N VAL A 369 1.72 17.69 -3.51
CA VAL A 369 0.89 18.03 -2.34
C VAL A 369 1.60 17.67 -1.04
N PRO A 370 1.31 18.36 0.09
CA PRO A 370 1.79 17.95 1.39
C PRO A 370 1.12 16.64 1.82
N VAL A 371 1.89 15.77 2.47
CA VAL A 371 1.43 14.50 3.01
C VAL A 371 1.62 14.50 4.51
N PHE A 372 0.57 14.19 5.24
CA PHE A 372 0.59 14.00 6.69
C PHE A 372 0.28 12.55 7.02
N ASP A 373 1.19 11.94 7.74
CA ASP A 373 1.16 10.52 8.07
C ASP A 373 0.85 10.36 9.56
N LEU A 374 -0.41 10.07 9.88
CA LEU A 374 -0.88 9.78 11.22
C LEU A 374 -0.66 8.30 11.50
N VAL A 375 0.29 8.02 12.38
CA VAL A 375 0.81 6.67 12.62
C VAL A 375 0.51 6.26 14.05
N ALA A 376 -0.11 5.11 14.24
CA ALA A 376 -0.42 4.58 15.57
C ALA A 376 0.78 4.00 16.33
N GLN A 377 1.93 3.80 15.67
CA GLN A 377 3.10 3.13 16.24
C GLN A 377 4.37 3.95 16.04
N PHE A 378 5.23 3.99 17.05
CA PHE A 378 6.51 4.72 16.98
C PHE A 378 7.43 4.22 15.85
N GLU A 379 7.46 2.92 15.58
CA GLU A 379 8.26 2.32 14.51
C GLU A 379 7.90 2.91 13.14
N GLY A 380 6.63 3.13 12.91
CA GLY A 380 6.12 3.68 11.66
C GLY A 380 6.58 5.11 11.37
N LEU A 381 6.95 5.89 12.40
CA LEU A 381 7.47 7.25 12.24
C LEU A 381 8.80 7.30 11.44
N GLY A 382 9.53 6.18 11.38
CA GLY A 382 10.75 6.05 10.58
C GLY A 382 10.55 5.93 9.08
N ASN A 383 9.35 5.58 8.64
CA ASN A 383 9.08 5.25 7.23
C ASN A 383 9.35 6.44 6.29
N GLY A 384 8.94 7.63 6.68
CA GLY A 384 9.18 8.84 5.90
C GLY A 384 10.67 9.18 5.76
N ARG A 385 11.48 8.95 6.80
CA ARG A 385 12.93 9.17 6.74
C ARG A 385 13.60 8.20 5.78
N THR A 386 13.19 6.94 5.82
CA THR A 386 13.69 5.91 4.90
C THR A 386 13.34 6.29 3.47
N LEU A 387 12.09 6.68 3.21
CA LEU A 387 11.66 7.11 1.89
C LEU A 387 12.43 8.35 1.41
N GLN A 388 12.63 9.36 2.27
CA GLN A 388 13.39 10.56 1.92
C GLN A 388 14.83 10.23 1.52
N ARG A 389 15.49 9.36 2.29
CA ARG A 389 16.85 8.89 1.97
C ARG A 389 16.87 8.19 0.61
N ASP A 390 15.95 7.23 0.41
CA ASP A 390 15.85 6.47 -0.83
C ASP A 390 15.57 7.38 -2.04
N CYS A 391 14.72 8.42 -1.85
CA CYS A 391 14.46 9.43 -2.90
C CYS A 391 15.70 10.27 -3.21
N THR A 392 16.44 10.70 -2.19
CA THR A 392 17.68 11.48 -2.38
C THR A 392 18.71 10.66 -3.16
N GLU A 393 18.90 9.39 -2.81
CA GLU A 393 19.81 8.48 -3.50
C GLU A 393 19.38 8.21 -4.94
N ALA A 394 18.08 7.98 -5.18
CA ALA A 394 17.55 7.75 -6.53
C ALA A 394 17.69 8.99 -7.42
N MET A 395 17.38 10.18 -6.91
CA MET A 395 17.54 11.45 -7.63
C MET A 395 19.00 11.74 -7.95
N THR A 396 19.91 11.48 -7.00
CA THR A 396 21.36 11.63 -7.21
C THR A 396 21.84 10.72 -8.34
N ARG A 397 21.42 9.45 -8.33
CA ARG A 397 21.77 8.47 -9.40
C ARG A 397 21.21 8.88 -10.76
N ALA A 398 20.03 9.48 -10.79
CA ALA A 398 19.40 9.98 -12.02
C ALA A 398 20.01 11.31 -12.52
N GLY A 399 20.99 11.88 -11.81
CA GLY A 399 21.56 13.19 -12.15
C GLY A 399 20.61 14.36 -11.94
N SER A 400 19.53 14.17 -11.18
CA SER A 400 18.56 15.21 -10.87
C SER A 400 19.13 16.17 -9.84
N LYS A 401 18.94 17.49 -10.10
CA LYS A 401 19.25 18.54 -9.13
C LYS A 401 18.09 18.85 -8.19
N THR A 402 16.94 18.22 -8.41
CA THR A 402 15.75 18.47 -7.60
C THR A 402 15.95 17.80 -6.24
N PRO A 403 15.97 18.58 -5.13
CA PRO A 403 16.03 17.99 -3.79
C PRO A 403 14.80 17.09 -3.59
N GLY A 404 14.96 16.03 -2.80
CA GLY A 404 13.83 15.24 -2.33
C GLY A 404 12.82 16.14 -1.60
N PHE A 405 11.64 15.63 -1.33
CA PHE A 405 10.59 16.37 -0.63
C PHE A 405 11.08 16.88 0.74
N ARG A 406 10.56 18.04 1.14
CA ARG A 406 10.82 18.60 2.47
C ARG A 406 10.21 17.70 3.53
N GLN A 407 11.04 17.20 4.45
CA GLN A 407 10.57 16.44 5.60
C GLN A 407 10.42 17.35 6.81
N GLU A 408 9.19 17.52 7.28
CA GLU A 408 8.91 18.08 8.59
C GLU A 408 9.19 17.03 9.67
N ARG A 409 9.76 17.45 10.80
CA ARG A 409 10.20 16.53 11.85
C ARG A 409 9.66 16.91 13.24
N PRO A 410 8.32 17.02 13.37
CA PRO A 410 7.73 17.51 14.62
C PRO A 410 8.05 16.61 15.82
N MET A 411 8.27 15.31 15.58
CA MET A 411 8.52 14.31 16.63
C MET A 411 9.96 13.78 16.65
N GLN A 412 10.94 14.51 16.13
CA GLN A 412 12.31 13.99 16.01
C GLN A 412 12.93 13.61 17.35
N GLN A 413 12.79 14.44 18.38
CA GLN A 413 13.32 14.17 19.71
C GLN A 413 12.60 12.99 20.35
N THR A 414 11.28 12.98 20.30
CA THR A 414 10.44 11.89 20.83
C THR A 414 10.79 10.56 20.18
N TYR A 415 10.98 10.54 18.86
CA TYR A 415 11.40 9.33 18.14
C TYR A 415 12.80 8.85 18.53
N ARG A 416 13.73 9.77 18.85
CA ARG A 416 15.05 9.39 19.37
C ARG A 416 14.98 8.76 20.76
N LEU A 417 14.17 9.32 21.65
CA LEU A 417 13.92 8.76 22.99
C LEU A 417 13.29 7.37 22.91
N TYR A 418 12.30 7.21 22.03
CA TYR A 418 11.70 5.91 21.76
C TYR A 418 12.74 4.90 21.27
N GLY A 419 13.59 5.28 20.30
CA GLY A 419 14.66 4.41 19.79
C GLY A 419 15.68 4.00 20.86
N LYS A 420 15.96 4.87 21.84
CA LYS A 420 16.81 4.54 22.99
C LYS A 420 16.12 3.51 23.89
N LEU A 421 14.88 3.78 24.29
CA LEU A 421 14.07 2.91 25.13
C LEU A 421 13.89 1.53 24.49
N ARG A 422 13.57 1.49 23.19
CA ARG A 422 13.39 0.24 22.44
C ARG A 422 14.63 -0.64 22.46
N ARG A 423 15.80 -0.07 22.14
CA ARG A 423 17.08 -0.83 22.18
C ARG A 423 17.37 -1.42 23.55
N GLU A 424 17.08 -0.68 24.62
CA GLU A 424 17.28 -1.20 25.97
C GLU A 424 16.27 -2.29 26.33
N MET A 425 15.02 -2.18 25.89
CA MET A 425 14.02 -3.22 26.03
C MET A 425 14.42 -4.50 25.25
N GLU A 426 14.89 -4.35 24.01
CA GLU A 426 15.37 -5.46 23.17
C GLU A 426 16.55 -6.18 23.82
N ALA A 427 17.58 -5.44 24.26
CA ALA A 427 18.73 -6.02 24.94
C ALA A 427 18.33 -6.81 26.20
N ARG A 428 17.38 -6.29 26.99
CA ARG A 428 16.87 -7.02 28.16
C ARG A 428 16.06 -8.24 27.78
N TRP A 429 15.27 -8.16 26.73
CA TRP A 429 14.53 -9.30 26.22
C TRP A 429 15.46 -10.41 25.76
N GLU A 430 16.54 -10.09 25.07
CA GLU A 430 17.58 -11.04 24.66
C GLU A 430 18.20 -11.75 25.88
N VAL A 431 18.55 -10.99 26.93
CA VAL A 431 19.07 -11.55 28.18
C VAL A 431 18.04 -12.49 28.82
N LEU A 432 16.77 -12.12 28.84
CA LEU A 432 15.71 -12.98 29.40
C LEU A 432 15.52 -14.26 28.56
N CYS A 433 15.54 -14.14 27.24
CA CYS A 433 15.44 -15.30 26.34
C CYS A 433 16.61 -16.27 26.53
N GLN A 434 17.84 -15.73 26.64
CA GLN A 434 19.02 -16.56 26.88
C GLN A 434 18.95 -17.24 28.25
N ALA A 435 18.57 -16.50 29.28
CA ALA A 435 18.41 -17.03 30.63
C ALA A 435 17.31 -18.12 30.70
N ALA A 436 16.22 -17.93 29.99
CA ALA A 436 15.15 -18.93 29.87
C ALA A 436 15.63 -20.19 29.14
N ALA A 437 16.41 -20.05 28.06
CA ALA A 437 16.99 -21.15 27.33
C ALA A 437 18.00 -21.94 28.20
N ASP A 438 18.87 -21.26 28.93
CA ASP A 438 19.85 -21.88 29.84
C ASP A 438 19.13 -22.62 30.98
N ALA A 439 18.07 -22.03 31.56
CA ALA A 439 17.26 -22.66 32.57
C ALA A 439 16.52 -23.87 32.03
N ALA A 440 15.96 -23.83 30.85
CA ALA A 440 15.30 -24.94 30.20
C ALA A 440 16.26 -26.09 29.91
N ALA A 441 17.47 -25.78 29.46
CA ALA A 441 18.53 -26.77 29.23
C ALA A 441 18.96 -27.46 30.54
N LYS A 442 18.99 -26.72 31.66
CA LYS A 442 19.35 -27.24 32.97
C LYS A 442 18.22 -28.07 33.63
N GLU A 443 17.01 -27.57 33.57
CA GLU A 443 15.85 -28.18 34.26
C GLU A 443 15.07 -29.15 33.36
N GLY A 444 15.37 -29.20 32.05
CA GLY A 444 14.69 -30.06 31.07
C GLY A 444 13.26 -29.60 30.73
N THR A 445 12.85 -28.41 31.15
CA THR A 445 11.52 -27.86 30.89
C THR A 445 11.53 -26.32 30.75
N LEU A 446 10.59 -25.79 29.95
CA LEU A 446 10.30 -24.36 29.89
C LEU A 446 9.27 -23.91 30.95
N GLU A 447 8.62 -24.83 31.64
CA GLU A 447 7.67 -24.55 32.73
C GLU A 447 8.40 -24.25 34.02
N LEU A 448 8.94 -23.04 34.12
CA LEU A 448 9.67 -22.61 35.32
C LEU A 448 8.72 -22.00 36.36
N PRO A 449 8.93 -22.29 37.65
CA PRO A 449 8.14 -21.67 38.73
C PRO A 449 8.25 -20.15 38.70
N ARG A 450 7.19 -19.43 39.10
CA ARG A 450 7.19 -17.94 39.16
C ARG A 450 8.32 -17.35 40.00
N SER A 451 8.80 -18.09 40.97
CA SER A 451 9.93 -17.72 41.85
C SER A 451 11.29 -18.00 41.26
N TYR A 452 11.38 -18.63 40.06
CA TYR A 452 12.66 -18.96 39.46
C TYR A 452 13.41 -17.70 39.06
N THR A 453 14.60 -17.54 39.60
CA THR A 453 15.52 -16.41 39.29
C THR A 453 16.88 -16.95 38.83
N ILE A 454 17.48 -16.29 37.85
CA ILE A 454 18.86 -16.58 37.41
C ILE A 454 19.87 -15.92 38.35
N HIS A 455 21.15 -16.29 38.24
CA HIS A 455 22.24 -15.76 39.09
C HIS A 455 22.36 -14.23 39.13
N SER A 456 21.88 -13.53 38.11
CA SER A 456 21.78 -12.06 38.07
C SER A 456 20.63 -11.48 38.90
N GLY A 457 19.82 -12.32 39.56
CA GLY A 457 18.64 -11.90 40.31
C GLY A 457 17.42 -11.55 39.47
N VAL A 458 17.45 -11.82 38.17
CA VAL A 458 16.33 -11.56 37.25
C VAL A 458 15.36 -12.72 37.32
N PRO A 459 14.07 -12.48 37.63
CA PRO A 459 13.04 -13.53 37.60
C PRO A 459 12.73 -13.91 36.16
N VAL A 460 12.81 -15.19 35.81
CA VAL A 460 12.48 -15.74 34.48
C VAL A 460 11.36 -16.77 34.52
N GLY A 461 10.82 -17.11 35.70
CA GLY A 461 9.65 -17.93 35.86
C GLY A 461 8.34 -17.17 35.64
N LYS A 462 7.32 -17.90 35.19
CA LYS A 462 5.97 -17.32 34.92
C LYS A 462 5.25 -16.93 36.19
#